data_af652591c00437c4585a2db69d8527f4
#
_entry.id   af652591c00437c4585a2db69d8527f4
#
_cell.length_a   1.000
_cell.length_b   1.000
_cell.length_c   1.000
_cell.angle_alpha   90.00
_cell.angle_beta   90.00
_cell.angle_gamma   90.00
#
_symmetry.space_group_name_H-M   'P 1'
#
loop_
_entity.id
_entity.type
_entity.pdbx_description
1 polymer ?
#
loop_
_entity_poly.entity_id
_entity_poly.type
_entity_poly.pdbx_seq_one_letter_code
_entity_poly.pdbx_strand_id
1 'polypeptide(L)'
;MSNQKSTNKHPQYKYASTREKYCFGIGAIGKDAICNLVGSFLMLYFTDTLYLAPAFVGVLFLVARIWDAINDPVMGMICDNTHTKFGKFRIWLVIGTLLNSVVFVLLFHSFHLSGTSLYIYVSVMYILYGMTYTIMDVPYWSWLPNLTNDPHEREKVSVIPRFFASLAGFSVATFGLYIINHLNKIAGEKNLYAETGYTLFAIIIAVIFIVAIGITVFNVKEESTIGVYAEKTSLKQAFRIIIKNDQLLAFIGILLTFNLCTQIAKSFAVYYFKCVCGNEYLYSIFGFAIIAEMAGLVCYPKISTKISREKVYAYACALPLA
;
A
#
# COMPACT_ATOMS: atom_id res chain seq x y z
N MET A 1 -61.41 2.50 7.66
CA MET A 1 -60.48 3.57 7.28
C MET A 1 -59.34 3.59 8.30
N SER A 2 -58.31 2.84 8.03
CA SER A 2 -57.10 2.79 8.89
C SER A 2 -55.97 3.54 8.16
N ASN A 3 -55.56 4.66 8.75
CA ASN A 3 -54.48 5.51 8.31
C ASN A 3 -53.14 4.77 8.47
N GLN A 4 -52.62 4.17 7.42
CA GLN A 4 -51.21 3.78 7.35
C GLN A 4 -50.36 5.07 7.12
N LYS A 5 -49.84 5.62 8.21
CA LYS A 5 -48.75 6.58 8.15
C LYS A 5 -47.51 5.84 7.61
N SER A 6 -47.22 6.03 6.33
CA SER A 6 -45.93 5.68 5.75
C SER A 6 -44.88 6.56 6.41
N THR A 7 -44.15 6.03 7.37
CA THR A 7 -42.94 6.66 7.89
C THR A 7 -41.86 6.50 6.80
N ASN A 8 -41.70 7.51 5.94
CA ASN A 8 -40.51 7.69 5.12
C ASN A 8 -39.33 7.90 6.07
N LYS A 9 -38.71 6.80 6.52
CA LYS A 9 -37.40 6.85 7.16
C LYS A 9 -36.39 7.17 6.05
N HIS A 10 -36.00 8.45 5.94
CA HIS A 10 -34.82 8.84 5.18
C HIS A 10 -33.65 7.96 5.66
N PRO A 11 -32.87 7.35 4.76
CA PRO A 11 -31.71 6.56 5.17
C PRO A 11 -30.82 7.45 6.04
N GLN A 12 -30.61 7.03 7.28
CA GLN A 12 -29.77 7.76 8.22
C GLN A 12 -28.31 7.56 7.77
N TYR A 13 -27.77 8.56 7.04
CA TYR A 13 -26.38 8.53 6.60
C TYR A 13 -25.46 8.67 7.81
N LYS A 14 -24.52 7.75 7.92
CA LYS A 14 -23.42 7.83 8.86
C LYS A 14 -22.30 8.62 8.21
N TYR A 15 -21.85 9.67 8.88
CA TYR A 15 -20.72 10.49 8.48
C TYR A 15 -19.53 10.20 9.40
N ALA A 16 -18.37 9.93 8.80
CA ALA A 16 -17.14 9.83 9.57
C ALA A 16 -16.75 11.20 10.12
N SER A 17 -16.33 11.25 11.38
CA SER A 17 -15.84 12.50 11.96
C SER A 17 -14.53 12.94 11.28
N THR A 18 -14.24 14.25 11.29
CA THR A 18 -13.00 14.78 10.75
C THR A 18 -11.78 14.11 11.40
N ARG A 19 -11.82 13.87 12.71
CA ARG A 19 -10.78 13.15 13.44
C ARG A 19 -10.58 11.74 12.91
N GLU A 20 -11.62 10.97 12.69
CA GLU A 20 -11.54 9.60 12.16
C GLU A 20 -10.92 9.58 10.77
N LYS A 21 -11.31 10.50 9.89
CA LYS A 21 -10.76 10.62 8.54
C LYS A 21 -9.25 10.85 8.54
N TYR A 22 -8.79 11.80 9.34
CA TYR A 22 -7.35 12.11 9.41
C TYR A 22 -6.57 11.03 10.15
N CYS A 23 -7.09 10.48 11.25
CA CYS A 23 -6.43 9.38 11.95
C CYS A 23 -6.34 8.12 11.08
N PHE A 24 -7.34 7.86 10.23
CA PHE A 24 -7.26 6.81 9.23
C PHE A 24 -6.21 7.12 8.17
N GLY A 25 -6.17 8.36 7.68
CA GLY A 25 -5.14 8.80 6.74
C GLY A 25 -3.70 8.67 7.26
N ILE A 26 -3.46 9.01 8.54
CA ILE A 26 -2.14 8.86 9.17
C ILE A 26 -1.65 7.41 9.12
N GLY A 27 -2.54 6.42 9.28
CA GLY A 27 -2.18 5.01 9.10
C GLY A 27 -1.59 4.70 7.74
N ALA A 28 -2.04 5.38 6.68
CA ALA A 28 -1.47 5.23 5.34
C ALA A 28 -0.01 5.68 5.28
N ILE A 29 0.42 6.70 6.05
CA ILE A 29 1.83 7.14 6.06
C ILE A 29 2.74 5.97 6.43
N GLY A 30 2.44 5.29 7.54
CA GLY A 30 3.29 4.21 8.03
C GLY A 30 3.38 3.04 7.05
N LYS A 31 2.21 2.54 6.60
CA LYS A 31 2.18 1.39 5.71
C LYS A 31 2.80 1.67 4.33
N ASP A 32 2.54 2.86 3.77
CA ASP A 32 3.06 3.21 2.46
C ASP A 32 4.55 3.63 2.52
N ALA A 33 5.05 4.12 3.65
CA ALA A 33 6.48 4.31 3.86
C ALA A 33 7.26 2.98 3.75
N ILE A 34 6.76 1.92 4.39
CA ILE A 34 7.33 0.56 4.26
C ILE A 34 7.28 0.09 2.81
N CYS A 35 6.11 0.17 2.17
CA CYS A 35 5.91 -0.26 0.80
C CYS A 35 6.84 0.48 -0.18
N ASN A 36 6.99 1.80 0.00
CA ASN A 36 7.86 2.61 -0.84
C ASN A 36 9.36 2.37 -0.59
N LEU A 37 9.78 2.08 0.65
CA LEU A 37 11.18 1.69 0.91
C LEU A 37 11.52 0.39 0.18
N VAL A 38 10.66 -0.62 0.31
CA VAL A 38 10.84 -1.89 -0.41
C VAL A 38 10.78 -1.68 -1.93
N GLY A 39 9.78 -0.97 -2.42
CA GLY A 39 9.60 -0.73 -3.86
C GLY A 39 10.73 0.06 -4.51
N SER A 40 11.33 1.02 -3.80
CA SER A 40 12.35 1.90 -4.35
C SER A 40 13.79 1.39 -4.15
N PHE A 41 14.07 0.76 -3.02
CA PHE A 41 15.46 0.51 -2.61
C PHE A 41 15.81 -0.96 -2.36
N LEU A 42 14.82 -1.88 -2.31
CA LEU A 42 15.12 -3.28 -2.03
C LEU A 42 15.97 -3.92 -3.13
N MET A 43 15.68 -3.60 -4.40
CA MET A 43 16.48 -4.12 -5.50
C MET A 43 17.93 -3.61 -5.40
N LEU A 44 18.12 -2.32 -5.13
CA LEU A 44 19.43 -1.72 -4.93
C LEU A 44 20.18 -2.36 -3.75
N TYR A 45 19.48 -2.58 -2.63
CA TYR A 45 20.03 -3.27 -1.46
C TYR A 45 20.48 -4.69 -1.80
N PHE A 46 19.66 -5.46 -2.52
CA PHE A 46 19.99 -6.83 -2.89
C PHE A 46 21.15 -6.92 -3.88
N THR A 47 21.22 -6.01 -4.87
CA THR A 47 22.25 -6.07 -5.93
C THR A 47 23.53 -5.37 -5.53
N ASP A 48 23.48 -4.20 -4.92
CA ASP A 48 24.64 -3.34 -4.70
C ASP A 48 25.22 -3.48 -3.28
N THR A 49 24.41 -3.91 -2.30
CA THR A 49 24.87 -4.14 -0.93
C THR A 49 25.15 -5.62 -0.67
N LEU A 50 24.24 -6.51 -1.04
CA LEU A 50 24.37 -7.95 -0.82
C LEU A 50 25.01 -8.69 -2.00
N TYR A 51 25.25 -8.02 -3.11
CA TYR A 51 25.86 -8.57 -4.34
C TYR A 51 25.13 -9.81 -4.89
N LEU A 52 23.80 -9.85 -4.76
CA LEU A 52 22.98 -10.90 -5.34
C LEU A 52 22.84 -10.70 -6.84
N ALA A 53 22.78 -11.81 -7.60
CA ALA A 53 22.61 -11.76 -9.04
C ALA A 53 21.28 -11.06 -9.41
N PRO A 54 21.26 -10.01 -10.25
CA PRO A 54 20.04 -9.29 -10.62
C PRO A 54 18.95 -10.19 -11.23
N ALA A 55 19.35 -11.21 -11.99
CA ALA A 55 18.44 -12.19 -12.56
C ALA A 55 17.69 -12.97 -11.47
N PHE A 56 18.37 -13.38 -10.39
CA PHE A 56 17.74 -14.03 -9.26
C PHE A 56 16.75 -13.11 -8.57
N VAL A 57 17.14 -11.84 -8.32
CA VAL A 57 16.25 -10.85 -7.68
C VAL A 57 14.97 -10.63 -8.51
N GLY A 58 15.12 -10.54 -9.84
CA GLY A 58 13.98 -10.42 -10.75
C GLY A 58 13.02 -11.60 -10.69
N VAL A 59 13.56 -12.84 -10.67
CA VAL A 59 12.76 -14.06 -10.52
C VAL A 59 12.08 -14.11 -9.15
N LEU A 60 12.80 -13.76 -8.08
CA LEU A 60 12.24 -13.70 -6.73
C LEU A 60 11.06 -12.73 -6.65
N PHE A 61 11.19 -11.54 -7.23
CA PHE A 61 10.11 -10.55 -7.27
C PHE A 61 8.90 -11.06 -8.06
N LEU A 62 9.13 -11.73 -9.18
CA LEU A 62 8.04 -12.34 -9.97
C LEU A 62 7.30 -13.41 -9.18
N VAL A 63 8.02 -14.34 -8.54
CA VAL A 63 7.44 -15.41 -7.73
C VAL A 63 6.62 -14.84 -6.58
N ALA A 64 7.12 -13.80 -5.91
CA ALA A 64 6.40 -13.13 -4.84
C ALA A 64 5.09 -12.48 -5.35
N ARG A 65 5.08 -11.85 -6.54
CA ARG A 65 3.83 -11.29 -7.12
C ARG A 65 2.79 -12.37 -7.44
N ILE A 66 3.22 -13.54 -7.91
CA ILE A 66 2.32 -14.68 -8.12
C ILE A 66 1.75 -15.15 -6.77
N TRP A 67 2.60 -15.20 -5.74
CA TRP A 67 2.18 -15.55 -4.39
C TRP A 67 1.16 -14.54 -3.83
N ASP A 68 1.40 -13.23 -3.96
CA ASP A 68 0.49 -12.18 -3.52
C ASP A 68 -0.90 -12.34 -4.16
N ALA A 69 -0.97 -12.66 -5.45
CA ALA A 69 -2.23 -12.87 -6.16
C ALA A 69 -3.09 -14.01 -5.57
N ILE A 70 -2.47 -14.97 -4.88
CA ILE A 70 -3.16 -16.06 -4.16
C ILE A 70 -3.46 -15.66 -2.72
N ASN A 71 -2.50 -15.02 -2.07
CA ASN A 71 -2.54 -14.68 -0.65
C ASN A 71 -3.58 -13.59 -0.34
N ASP A 72 -3.70 -12.56 -1.18
CA ASP A 72 -4.61 -11.43 -0.95
C ASP A 72 -6.10 -11.84 -0.87
N PRO A 73 -6.65 -12.65 -1.82
CA PRO A 73 -8.01 -13.15 -1.70
C PRO A 73 -8.25 -14.04 -0.46
N VAL A 74 -7.25 -14.84 -0.08
CA VAL A 74 -7.32 -15.69 1.12
C VAL A 74 -7.43 -14.82 2.37
N MET A 75 -6.58 -13.79 2.49
CA MET A 75 -6.64 -12.86 3.60
C MET A 75 -7.96 -12.07 3.63
N GLY A 76 -8.47 -11.66 2.47
CA GLY A 76 -9.78 -11.03 2.36
C GLY A 76 -10.89 -11.89 2.96
N MET A 77 -10.92 -13.18 2.63
CA MET A 77 -11.90 -14.13 3.19
C MET A 77 -11.70 -14.33 4.70
N ILE A 78 -10.46 -14.45 5.18
CA ILE A 78 -10.18 -14.58 6.60
C ILE A 78 -10.71 -13.35 7.34
N CYS A 79 -10.44 -12.17 6.81
CA CYS A 79 -10.92 -10.92 7.35
C CYS A 79 -12.45 -10.86 7.38
N ASP A 80 -13.11 -11.27 6.28
CA ASP A 80 -14.57 -11.27 6.18
C ASP A 80 -15.25 -12.23 7.14
N ASN A 81 -14.62 -13.33 7.47
CA ASN A 81 -15.13 -14.31 8.44
C ASN A 81 -14.72 -14.03 9.90
N THR A 82 -13.96 -12.95 10.13
CA THR A 82 -13.49 -12.60 11.48
C THR A 82 -14.56 -11.81 12.23
N HIS A 83 -14.94 -12.31 13.41
CA HIS A 83 -15.88 -11.68 14.32
C HIS A 83 -15.27 -11.65 15.71
N THR A 84 -14.69 -10.51 16.11
CA THR A 84 -14.07 -10.35 17.42
C THR A 84 -14.66 -9.17 18.20
N LYS A 85 -14.51 -9.20 19.51
CA LYS A 85 -14.92 -8.09 20.40
C LYS A 85 -14.11 -6.80 20.14
N PHE A 86 -12.92 -6.91 19.54
CA PHE A 86 -12.05 -5.78 19.21
C PHE A 86 -12.35 -5.18 17.83
N GLY A 87 -13.26 -5.77 17.08
CA GLY A 87 -13.60 -5.43 15.71
C GLY A 87 -13.10 -6.49 14.71
N LYS A 88 -13.55 -6.36 13.45
CA LYS A 88 -13.23 -7.25 12.35
C LYS A 88 -11.86 -6.91 11.73
N PHE A 89 -11.60 -5.60 11.57
CA PHE A 89 -10.40 -5.09 10.89
C PHE A 89 -9.25 -4.78 11.85
N ARG A 90 -9.55 -4.18 13.01
CA ARG A 90 -8.55 -3.73 13.98
C ARG A 90 -7.59 -4.80 14.42
N ILE A 91 -8.09 -6.02 14.70
CA ILE A 91 -7.25 -7.12 15.17
C ILE A 91 -6.18 -7.48 14.14
N TRP A 92 -6.57 -7.53 12.85
CA TRP A 92 -5.65 -7.84 11.77
C TRP A 92 -4.65 -6.71 11.50
N LEU A 93 -5.08 -5.45 11.64
CA LEU A 93 -4.18 -4.31 11.57
C LEU A 93 -3.07 -4.42 12.61
N VAL A 94 -3.43 -4.71 13.87
CA VAL A 94 -2.43 -4.82 14.95
C VAL A 94 -1.50 -6.00 14.71
N ILE A 95 -2.03 -7.19 14.48
CA ILE A 95 -1.24 -8.40 14.26
C ILE A 95 -0.33 -8.24 13.04
N GLY A 96 -0.90 -7.82 11.91
CA GLY A 96 -0.14 -7.63 10.67
C GLY A 96 0.94 -6.57 10.79
N THR A 97 0.66 -5.44 11.48
CA THR A 97 1.65 -4.38 11.71
C THR A 97 2.83 -4.87 12.53
N LEU A 98 2.59 -5.56 13.64
CA LEU A 98 3.67 -6.06 14.50
C LEU A 98 4.51 -7.12 13.78
N LEU A 99 3.87 -8.11 13.14
CA LEU A 99 4.57 -9.14 12.39
C LEU A 99 5.36 -8.55 11.22
N ASN A 100 4.72 -7.67 10.44
CA ASN A 100 5.39 -7.07 9.28
C ASN A 100 6.53 -6.16 9.69
N SER A 101 6.43 -5.41 10.79
CA SER A 101 7.53 -4.57 11.29
C SER A 101 8.78 -5.39 11.61
N VAL A 102 8.62 -6.55 12.24
CA VAL A 102 9.74 -7.44 12.53
C VAL A 102 10.34 -8.00 11.24
N VAL A 103 9.51 -8.57 10.38
CA VAL A 103 9.97 -9.17 9.12
C VAL A 103 10.60 -8.11 8.20
N PHE A 104 10.06 -6.91 8.17
CA PHE A 104 10.59 -5.79 7.38
C PHE A 104 11.99 -5.38 7.83
N VAL A 105 12.25 -5.27 9.13
CA VAL A 105 13.59 -4.97 9.64
C VAL A 105 14.55 -6.12 9.32
N LEU A 106 14.12 -7.37 9.50
CA LEU A 106 14.91 -8.54 9.14
C LEU A 106 15.22 -8.63 7.65
N LEU A 107 14.32 -8.17 6.78
CA LEU A 107 14.53 -8.12 5.33
C LEU A 107 15.72 -7.22 4.94
N PHE A 108 15.98 -6.16 5.71
CA PHE A 108 17.10 -5.25 5.52
C PHE A 108 18.29 -5.54 6.44
N HIS A 109 18.40 -6.79 6.93
CA HIS A 109 19.52 -7.25 7.73
C HIS A 109 19.92 -8.68 7.34
N SER A 110 21.15 -8.86 6.87
CA SER A 110 21.60 -10.14 6.28
C SER A 110 22.28 -11.09 7.28
N PHE A 111 22.53 -10.64 8.51
CA PHE A 111 23.32 -11.38 9.52
C PHE A 111 24.69 -11.86 8.99
N HIS A 112 25.28 -11.12 8.06
CA HIS A 112 26.54 -11.47 7.38
C HIS A 112 26.53 -12.86 6.71
N LEU A 113 25.35 -13.35 6.34
CA LEU A 113 25.21 -14.59 5.59
C LEU A 113 25.84 -14.46 4.21
N SER A 114 26.35 -15.56 3.67
CA SER A 114 26.98 -15.59 2.34
C SER A 114 26.60 -16.86 1.57
N GLY A 115 26.82 -16.84 0.25
CA GLY A 115 26.56 -17.99 -0.60
C GLY A 115 25.09 -18.43 -0.57
N THR A 116 24.85 -19.73 -0.64
CA THR A 116 23.49 -20.31 -0.71
C THR A 116 22.59 -19.92 0.45
N SER A 117 23.16 -19.79 1.66
CA SER A 117 22.40 -19.40 2.87
C SER A 117 21.78 -18.01 2.72
N LEU A 118 22.50 -17.05 2.13
CA LEU A 118 22.00 -15.71 1.86
C LEU A 118 20.82 -15.74 0.86
N TYR A 119 20.95 -16.51 -0.23
CA TYR A 119 19.90 -16.65 -1.23
C TYR A 119 18.60 -17.21 -0.64
N ILE A 120 18.71 -18.25 0.20
CA ILE A 120 17.56 -18.84 0.89
C ILE A 120 16.94 -17.84 1.87
N TYR A 121 17.77 -17.19 2.68
CA TYR A 121 17.33 -16.22 3.69
C TYR A 121 16.53 -15.07 3.04
N VAL A 122 17.07 -14.44 2.02
CA VAL A 122 16.45 -13.32 1.30
C VAL A 122 15.13 -13.77 0.66
N SER A 123 15.08 -14.97 0.07
CA SER A 123 13.86 -15.51 -0.52
C SER A 123 12.76 -15.70 0.52
N VAL A 124 13.09 -16.29 1.65
CA VAL A 124 12.12 -16.52 2.73
C VAL A 124 11.65 -15.20 3.33
N MET A 125 12.57 -14.27 3.63
CA MET A 125 12.22 -12.98 4.22
C MET A 125 11.35 -12.14 3.29
N TYR A 126 11.61 -12.14 1.98
CA TYR A 126 10.82 -11.37 1.03
C TYR A 126 9.39 -11.92 0.86
N ILE A 127 9.25 -13.25 0.80
CA ILE A 127 7.91 -13.87 0.76
C ILE A 127 7.15 -13.62 2.08
N LEU A 128 7.81 -13.78 3.23
CA LEU A 128 7.22 -13.48 4.54
C LEU A 128 6.82 -12.01 4.67
N TYR A 129 7.62 -11.09 4.11
CA TYR A 129 7.29 -9.68 4.06
C TYR A 129 5.96 -9.46 3.33
N GLY A 130 5.80 -10.00 2.12
CA GLY A 130 4.56 -9.92 1.36
C GLY A 130 3.37 -10.49 2.15
N MET A 131 3.51 -11.69 2.70
CA MET A 131 2.46 -12.33 3.50
C MET A 131 2.04 -11.48 4.70
N THR A 132 3.00 -11.01 5.50
CA THR A 132 2.70 -10.22 6.70
C THR A 132 2.17 -8.83 6.36
N TYR A 133 2.61 -8.24 5.24
CA TYR A 133 2.07 -6.98 4.73
C TYR A 133 0.60 -7.13 4.33
N THR A 134 0.23 -8.18 3.62
CA THR A 134 -1.16 -8.47 3.22
C THR A 134 -2.08 -8.62 4.44
N ILE A 135 -1.60 -9.21 5.56
CA ILE A 135 -2.39 -9.36 6.79
C ILE A 135 -2.87 -8.00 7.34
N MET A 136 -2.13 -6.94 7.10
CA MET A 136 -2.49 -5.57 7.51
C MET A 136 -3.15 -4.78 6.38
N ASP A 137 -2.63 -4.86 5.16
CA ASP A 137 -3.05 -3.99 4.05
C ASP A 137 -4.48 -4.29 3.57
N VAL A 138 -4.83 -5.57 3.42
CA VAL A 138 -6.18 -5.97 2.98
C VAL A 138 -7.26 -5.51 3.97
N PRO A 139 -7.15 -5.74 5.29
CA PRO A 139 -8.11 -5.19 6.25
C PRO A 139 -8.13 -3.66 6.29
N TYR A 140 -7.00 -2.99 6.13
CA TYR A 140 -6.93 -1.53 6.10
C TYR A 140 -7.81 -0.95 4.98
N TRP A 141 -7.63 -1.40 3.74
CA TRP A 141 -8.42 -0.93 2.61
C TRP A 141 -9.88 -1.40 2.66
N SER A 142 -10.14 -2.60 3.21
CA SER A 142 -11.49 -3.11 3.42
C SER A 142 -12.27 -2.35 4.49
N TRP A 143 -11.58 -1.69 5.43
CA TRP A 143 -12.21 -0.86 6.44
C TRP A 143 -12.67 0.50 5.89
N LEU A 144 -11.98 1.05 4.91
CA LEU A 144 -12.27 2.37 4.33
C LEU A 144 -13.74 2.57 3.90
N PRO A 145 -14.39 1.64 3.15
CA PRO A 145 -15.80 1.77 2.78
C PRO A 145 -16.77 1.76 3.97
N ASN A 146 -16.34 1.24 5.12
CA ASN A 146 -17.17 1.13 6.33
C ASN A 146 -17.10 2.38 7.23
N LEU A 147 -16.27 3.36 6.89
CA LEU A 147 -16.20 4.64 7.60
C LEU A 147 -17.44 5.50 7.37
N THR A 148 -18.04 5.41 6.18
CA THR A 148 -19.27 6.13 5.82
C THR A 148 -20.13 5.30 4.86
N ASN A 149 -21.44 5.41 4.98
CA ASN A 149 -22.41 4.79 4.05
C ASN A 149 -22.92 5.77 2.99
N ASP A 150 -22.53 7.07 3.05
CA ASP A 150 -22.82 8.05 2.02
C ASP A 150 -21.84 7.91 0.83
N PRO A 151 -22.31 7.66 -0.40
CA PRO A 151 -21.46 7.53 -1.58
C PRO A 151 -20.63 8.78 -1.90
N HIS A 152 -21.19 9.98 -1.68
CA HIS A 152 -20.49 11.24 -1.95
C HIS A 152 -19.41 11.54 -0.91
N GLU A 153 -19.68 11.21 0.35
CA GLU A 153 -18.68 11.34 1.42
C GLU A 153 -17.57 10.30 1.24
N ARG A 154 -17.91 9.09 0.81
CA ARG A 154 -16.93 8.01 0.57
C ARG A 154 -15.84 8.41 -0.42
N GLU A 155 -16.19 9.15 -1.48
CA GLU A 155 -15.18 9.71 -2.41
C GLU A 155 -14.21 10.65 -1.70
N LYS A 156 -14.71 11.56 -0.87
CA LYS A 156 -13.88 12.51 -0.12
C LYS A 156 -13.00 11.81 0.93
N VAL A 157 -13.56 10.83 1.63
CA VAL A 157 -12.85 10.06 2.65
C VAL A 157 -11.73 9.23 2.03
N SER A 158 -11.91 8.68 0.82
CA SER A 158 -10.90 7.87 0.14
C SER A 158 -9.68 8.66 -0.36
N VAL A 159 -9.82 9.98 -0.57
CA VAL A 159 -8.72 10.85 -1.00
C VAL A 159 -7.70 11.05 0.12
N ILE A 160 -8.16 11.15 1.38
CA ILE A 160 -7.28 11.46 2.52
C ILE A 160 -6.17 10.42 2.71
N PRO A 161 -6.45 9.10 2.85
CA PRO A 161 -5.38 8.12 3.02
C PRO A 161 -4.48 8.03 1.78
N ARG A 162 -5.01 8.23 0.57
CA ARG A 162 -4.19 8.26 -0.65
C ARG A 162 -3.24 9.45 -0.67
N PHE A 163 -3.69 10.63 -0.23
CA PHE A 163 -2.82 11.81 -0.09
C PHE A 163 -1.67 11.54 0.89
N PHE A 164 -1.96 10.97 2.06
CA PHE A 164 -0.94 10.61 3.04
C PHE A 164 0.00 9.51 2.55
N ALA A 165 -0.51 8.53 1.79
CA ALA A 165 0.28 7.51 1.12
C ALA A 165 1.28 8.12 0.11
N SER A 166 0.80 9.04 -0.74
CA SER A 166 1.65 9.75 -1.70
C SER A 166 2.70 10.62 -1.00
N LEU A 167 2.36 11.26 0.13
CA LEU A 167 3.30 12.02 0.94
C LEU A 167 4.42 11.13 1.50
N ALA A 168 4.08 9.95 2.02
CA ALA A 168 5.05 8.98 2.48
C ALA A 168 5.96 8.50 1.34
N GLY A 169 5.37 8.16 0.18
CA GLY A 169 6.11 7.76 -1.01
C GLY A 169 7.09 8.84 -1.48
N PHE A 170 6.63 10.10 -1.55
CA PHE A 170 7.48 11.24 -1.87
C PHE A 170 8.67 11.36 -0.89
N SER A 171 8.38 11.29 0.41
CA SER A 171 9.40 11.44 1.44
C SER A 171 10.47 10.34 1.34
N VAL A 172 10.05 9.10 1.19
CA VAL A 172 10.97 7.95 1.08
C VAL A 172 11.76 8.01 -0.23
N ALA A 173 11.12 8.25 -1.37
CA ALA A 173 11.79 8.28 -2.67
C ALA A 173 12.80 9.44 -2.76
N THR A 174 12.44 10.61 -2.23
CA THR A 174 13.29 11.81 -2.34
C THR A 174 14.42 11.82 -1.32
N PHE A 175 14.14 11.46 -0.08
CA PHE A 175 15.09 11.60 1.03
C PHE A 175 15.73 10.26 1.45
N GLY A 176 15.23 9.12 0.97
CA GLY A 176 15.64 7.81 1.46
C GLY A 176 17.14 7.55 1.33
N LEU A 177 17.74 7.77 0.16
CA LEU A 177 19.19 7.60 -0.02
C LEU A 177 20.00 8.56 0.84
N TYR A 178 19.55 9.81 0.99
CA TYR A 178 20.21 10.76 1.88
C TYR A 178 20.23 10.29 3.33
N ILE A 179 19.09 9.78 3.79
CA ILE A 179 18.95 9.27 5.16
C ILE A 179 19.81 8.02 5.35
N ILE A 180 19.78 7.06 4.43
CA ILE A 180 20.58 5.84 4.47
C ILE A 180 22.07 6.19 4.53
N ASN A 181 22.55 7.07 3.66
CA ASN A 181 23.93 7.49 3.61
C ASN A 181 24.36 8.25 4.88
N HIS A 182 23.47 9.09 5.42
CA HIS A 182 23.72 9.79 6.66
C HIS A 182 23.83 8.84 7.86
N LEU A 183 22.95 7.84 7.92
CA LEU A 183 22.96 6.82 8.96
C LEU A 183 24.22 5.95 8.85
N ASN A 184 24.66 5.56 7.66
CA ASN A 184 25.94 4.87 7.46
C ASN A 184 27.11 5.71 7.98
N LYS A 185 27.14 7.01 7.69
CA LYS A 185 28.19 7.90 8.18
C LYS A 185 28.21 8.00 9.71
N ILE A 186 27.05 8.10 10.36
CA ILE A 186 26.93 8.11 11.82
C ILE A 186 27.42 6.80 12.42
N ALA A 187 27.11 5.67 11.76
CA ALA A 187 27.57 4.34 12.20
C ALA A 187 29.06 4.10 11.96
N GLY A 188 29.79 5.05 11.35
CA GLY A 188 31.22 4.91 11.06
C GLY A 188 31.56 4.06 9.84
N GLU A 189 30.57 3.76 9.02
CA GLU A 189 30.75 3.00 7.79
C GLU A 189 31.42 3.84 6.72
N LYS A 190 32.43 3.26 6.05
CA LYS A 190 33.12 3.92 4.92
C LYS A 190 32.37 3.77 3.60
N ASN A 191 31.52 2.74 3.49
CA ASN A 191 30.73 2.47 2.29
C ASN A 191 29.36 3.16 2.41
N LEU A 192 28.99 3.94 1.41
CA LEU A 192 27.68 4.61 1.32
C LEU A 192 26.50 3.62 1.18
N TYR A 193 26.77 2.44 0.65
CA TYR A 193 25.80 1.36 0.49
C TYR A 193 25.98 0.26 1.54
N ALA A 194 26.48 0.59 2.73
CA ALA A 194 26.59 -0.37 3.81
C ALA A 194 25.22 -0.81 4.31
N GLU A 195 25.10 -2.06 4.70
CA GLU A 195 23.88 -2.69 5.22
C GLU A 195 23.32 -1.95 6.44
N THR A 196 24.20 -1.44 7.29
CA THR A 196 23.84 -0.76 8.56
C THR A 196 22.87 0.39 8.36
N GLY A 197 23.08 1.24 7.35
CA GLY A 197 22.18 2.37 7.05
C GLY A 197 20.79 1.92 6.60
N TYR A 198 20.70 0.85 5.81
CA TYR A 198 19.40 0.28 5.40
C TYR A 198 18.66 -0.29 6.60
N THR A 199 19.34 -1.06 7.46
CA THR A 199 18.76 -1.64 8.67
C THR A 199 18.25 -0.55 9.63
N LEU A 200 19.06 0.48 9.89
CA LEU A 200 18.66 1.59 10.77
C LEU A 200 17.48 2.37 10.20
N PHE A 201 17.46 2.62 8.90
CA PHE A 201 16.34 3.28 8.26
C PHE A 201 15.07 2.43 8.29
N ALA A 202 15.20 1.11 8.09
CA ALA A 202 14.08 0.18 8.24
C ALA A 202 13.51 0.20 9.67
N ILE A 203 14.35 0.27 10.70
CA ILE A 203 13.91 0.39 12.10
C ILE A 203 13.12 1.68 12.31
N ILE A 204 13.62 2.82 11.81
CA ILE A 204 12.94 4.11 11.94
C ILE A 204 11.55 4.04 11.28
N ILE A 205 11.48 3.51 10.06
CA ILE A 205 10.20 3.38 9.34
C ILE A 205 9.26 2.39 10.04
N ALA A 206 9.77 1.29 10.57
CA ALA A 206 8.97 0.32 11.35
C ALA A 206 8.34 0.97 12.59
N VAL A 207 9.07 1.82 13.31
CA VAL A 207 8.54 2.56 14.45
C VAL A 207 7.45 3.54 14.00
N ILE A 208 7.68 4.29 12.93
CA ILE A 208 6.67 5.21 12.35
C ILE A 208 5.42 4.42 11.96
N PHE A 209 5.57 3.24 11.36
CA PHE A 209 4.47 2.38 10.96
C PHE A 209 3.63 1.91 12.15
N ILE A 210 4.28 1.40 13.21
CA ILE A 210 3.59 0.97 14.43
C ILE A 210 2.81 2.13 15.05
N VAL A 211 3.43 3.31 15.16
CA VAL A 211 2.78 4.50 15.72
C VAL A 211 1.61 4.95 14.85
N ALA A 212 1.78 5.01 13.53
CA ALA A 212 0.76 5.47 12.60
C ALA A 212 -0.48 4.54 12.60
N ILE A 213 -0.27 3.22 12.54
CA ILE A 213 -1.37 2.26 12.65
C ILE A 213 -1.98 2.27 14.04
N GLY A 214 -1.18 2.44 15.10
CA GLY A 214 -1.68 2.63 16.47
C GLY A 214 -2.66 3.81 16.54
N ILE A 215 -2.30 4.96 15.97
CA ILE A 215 -3.20 6.12 15.91
C ILE A 215 -4.51 5.76 15.21
N THR A 216 -4.47 5.04 14.09
CA THR A 216 -5.67 4.58 13.38
C THR A 216 -6.53 3.67 14.27
N VAL A 217 -5.94 2.63 14.84
CA VAL A 217 -6.67 1.62 15.64
C VAL A 217 -7.32 2.22 16.87
N PHE A 218 -6.67 3.17 17.55
CA PHE A 218 -7.22 3.76 18.78
C PHE A 218 -8.25 4.89 18.53
N ASN A 219 -8.17 5.58 17.39
CA ASN A 219 -9.01 6.77 17.15
C ASN A 219 -10.16 6.54 16.16
N VAL A 220 -10.08 5.54 15.30
CA VAL A 220 -11.14 5.24 14.34
C VAL A 220 -12.08 4.22 14.94
N LYS A 221 -13.36 4.52 15.02
CA LYS A 221 -14.36 3.60 15.56
C LYS A 221 -14.75 2.57 14.50
N GLU A 222 -14.61 1.31 14.84
CA GLU A 222 -15.17 0.21 14.07
C GLU A 222 -16.53 -0.14 14.66
N GLU A 223 -17.61 0.05 13.87
CA GLU A 223 -18.90 -0.47 14.28
C GLU A 223 -18.89 -1.99 14.14
N SER A 224 -19.13 -2.66 15.27
CA SER A 224 -19.33 -4.10 15.25
C SER A 224 -20.58 -4.38 14.41
N THR A 225 -20.41 -4.89 13.22
CA THR A 225 -21.48 -5.49 12.41
C THR A 225 -21.92 -6.83 13.02
N ILE A 226 -22.21 -6.84 14.33
CA ILE A 226 -22.79 -7.98 15.01
C ILE A 226 -24.23 -8.07 14.50
N GLY A 227 -24.45 -8.95 13.53
CA GLY A 227 -25.79 -9.26 13.03
C GLY A 227 -26.03 -9.18 11.54
N VAL A 228 -25.16 -8.59 10.74
CA VAL A 228 -25.22 -8.72 9.29
C VAL A 228 -24.43 -9.97 8.88
N TYR A 229 -25.09 -11.09 8.87
CA TYR A 229 -24.57 -12.33 8.30
C TYR A 229 -24.39 -12.09 6.79
N ALA A 230 -23.19 -11.67 6.38
CA ALA A 230 -22.81 -11.84 5.00
C ALA A 230 -22.81 -13.36 4.71
N GLU A 231 -23.59 -13.80 3.73
CA GLU A 231 -23.57 -15.21 3.31
C GLU A 231 -22.12 -15.62 3.07
N LYS A 232 -21.69 -16.73 3.67
CA LYS A 232 -20.33 -17.25 3.51
C LYS A 232 -20.10 -17.57 2.05
N THR A 233 -19.47 -16.66 1.35
CA THR A 233 -19.15 -16.86 -0.07
C THR A 233 -17.90 -17.73 -0.17
N SER A 234 -18.00 -18.88 -0.81
CA SER A 234 -16.85 -19.73 -1.13
C SER A 234 -15.96 -19.05 -2.18
N LEU A 235 -14.62 -19.26 -2.12
CA LEU A 235 -13.68 -18.80 -3.16
C LEU A 235 -14.16 -19.13 -4.57
N LYS A 236 -14.67 -20.33 -4.78
CA LYS A 236 -15.20 -20.78 -6.08
C LYS A 236 -16.41 -19.96 -6.53
N GLN A 237 -17.28 -19.56 -5.60
CA GLN A 237 -18.41 -18.68 -5.89
C GLN A 237 -17.96 -17.26 -6.20
N ALA A 238 -17.04 -16.71 -5.42
CA ALA A 238 -16.45 -15.38 -5.66
C ALA A 238 -15.78 -15.32 -7.04
N PHE A 239 -14.97 -16.31 -7.39
CA PHE A 239 -14.31 -16.40 -8.70
C PHE A 239 -15.32 -16.53 -9.85
N ARG A 240 -16.40 -17.29 -9.66
CA ARG A 240 -17.50 -17.42 -10.64
C ARG A 240 -18.24 -16.10 -10.84
N ILE A 241 -18.47 -15.33 -9.77
CA ILE A 241 -19.13 -14.00 -9.85
C ILE A 241 -18.26 -13.03 -10.63
N ILE A 242 -16.93 -13.01 -10.37
CA ILE A 242 -15.97 -12.15 -11.08
C ILE A 242 -15.97 -12.49 -12.58
N ILE A 243 -15.83 -13.76 -12.95
CA ILE A 243 -15.76 -14.17 -14.36
C ILE A 243 -17.09 -13.92 -15.11
N LYS A 244 -18.22 -13.95 -14.42
CA LYS A 244 -19.53 -13.69 -15.04
C LYS A 244 -19.88 -12.20 -15.17
N ASN A 245 -19.10 -11.33 -14.57
CA ASN A 245 -19.35 -9.90 -14.60
C ASN A 245 -18.40 -9.21 -15.58
N ASP A 246 -18.86 -9.01 -16.81
CA ASP A 246 -18.07 -8.42 -17.90
C ASP A 246 -17.56 -7.01 -17.56
N GLN A 247 -18.36 -6.20 -16.85
CA GLN A 247 -17.95 -4.86 -16.43
C GLN A 247 -16.80 -4.92 -15.40
N LEU A 248 -16.87 -5.86 -14.47
CA LEU A 248 -15.84 -6.07 -13.48
C LEU A 248 -14.54 -6.58 -14.14
N LEU A 249 -14.64 -7.49 -15.09
CA LEU A 249 -13.48 -7.96 -15.87
C LEU A 249 -12.82 -6.84 -16.66
N ALA A 250 -13.61 -6.00 -17.35
CA ALA A 250 -13.09 -4.84 -18.07
C ALA A 250 -12.39 -3.86 -17.12
N PHE A 251 -12.96 -3.58 -15.94
CA PHE A 251 -12.38 -2.73 -14.92
C PHE A 251 -11.07 -3.30 -14.35
N ILE A 252 -11.03 -4.61 -14.07
CA ILE A 252 -9.80 -5.31 -13.65
C ILE A 252 -8.73 -5.20 -14.73
N GLY A 253 -9.09 -5.40 -16.00
CA GLY A 253 -8.16 -5.27 -17.12
C GLY A 253 -7.53 -3.87 -17.22
N ILE A 254 -8.35 -2.82 -17.09
CA ILE A 254 -7.88 -1.43 -17.07
C ILE A 254 -6.93 -1.18 -15.89
N LEU A 255 -7.30 -1.61 -14.69
CA LEU A 255 -6.46 -1.45 -13.49
C LEU A 255 -5.12 -2.18 -13.62
N LEU A 256 -5.14 -3.43 -14.11
CA LEU A 256 -3.92 -4.22 -14.29
C LEU A 256 -2.98 -3.56 -15.30
N THR A 257 -3.50 -3.16 -16.45
CA THR A 257 -2.69 -2.51 -17.49
C THR A 257 -2.10 -1.19 -17.00
N PHE A 258 -2.89 -0.35 -16.36
CA PHE A 258 -2.43 0.92 -15.80
C PHE A 258 -1.35 0.72 -14.72
N ASN A 259 -1.60 -0.20 -13.77
CA ASN A 259 -0.62 -0.50 -12.73
C ASN A 259 0.67 -1.09 -13.31
N LEU A 260 0.59 -1.98 -14.29
CA LEU A 260 1.76 -2.56 -14.95
C LEU A 260 2.60 -1.48 -15.62
N CYS A 261 1.98 -0.60 -16.41
CA CYS A 261 2.67 0.51 -17.09
C CYS A 261 3.35 1.44 -16.08
N THR A 262 2.66 1.83 -15.00
CA THR A 262 3.23 2.73 -13.99
C THR A 262 4.36 2.08 -13.21
N GLN A 263 4.25 0.80 -12.87
CA GLN A 263 5.30 0.07 -12.15
C GLN A 263 6.54 -0.14 -13.02
N ILE A 264 6.37 -0.47 -14.29
CA ILE A 264 7.48 -0.57 -15.25
C ILE A 264 8.18 0.80 -15.36
N ALA A 265 7.43 1.88 -15.58
CA ALA A 265 8.01 3.22 -15.71
C ALA A 265 8.80 3.63 -14.45
N LYS A 266 8.24 3.39 -13.25
CA LYS A 266 8.92 3.68 -11.98
C LYS A 266 10.19 2.84 -11.79
N SER A 267 10.14 1.55 -12.11
CA SER A 267 11.28 0.63 -11.95
C SER A 267 12.44 0.97 -12.87
N PHE A 268 12.14 1.37 -14.11
CA PHE A 268 13.17 1.76 -15.09
C PHE A 268 13.68 3.18 -14.87
N ALA A 269 12.95 4.07 -14.21
CA ALA A 269 13.35 5.46 -14.03
C ALA A 269 14.72 5.59 -13.35
N VAL A 270 14.99 4.84 -12.28
CA VAL A 270 16.29 4.88 -11.57
C VAL A 270 17.43 4.51 -12.51
N TYR A 271 17.27 3.42 -13.27
CA TYR A 271 18.29 2.95 -14.20
C TYR A 271 18.49 3.91 -15.37
N TYR A 272 17.43 4.53 -15.86
CA TYR A 272 17.51 5.56 -16.90
C TYR A 272 18.40 6.73 -16.44
N PHE A 273 18.15 7.28 -15.27
CA PHE A 273 18.94 8.40 -14.75
C PHE A 273 20.39 7.98 -14.43
N LYS A 274 20.59 6.78 -13.91
CA LYS A 274 21.93 6.24 -13.61
C LYS A 274 22.74 5.93 -14.88
N CYS A 275 22.16 5.21 -15.85
CA CYS A 275 22.88 4.67 -16.99
C CYS A 275 22.86 5.60 -18.22
N VAL A 276 21.78 6.32 -18.47
CA VAL A 276 21.62 7.19 -19.64
C VAL A 276 22.01 8.62 -19.33
N CYS A 277 21.55 9.17 -18.21
CA CYS A 277 21.87 10.54 -17.80
C CYS A 277 23.19 10.64 -17.02
N GLY A 278 23.77 9.52 -16.57
CA GLY A 278 25.00 9.49 -15.81
C GLY A 278 24.93 10.15 -14.44
N ASN A 279 23.74 10.47 -13.94
CA ASN A 279 23.53 11.16 -12.68
C ASN A 279 22.26 10.65 -11.98
N GLU A 280 22.45 9.81 -10.97
CA GLU A 280 21.36 9.22 -10.18
C GLU A 280 20.59 10.24 -9.32
N TYR A 281 21.20 11.39 -8.97
CA TYR A 281 20.50 12.44 -8.22
C TYR A 281 19.35 13.08 -9.01
N LEU A 282 19.33 12.97 -10.34
CA LEU A 282 18.20 13.41 -11.15
C LEU A 282 16.93 12.59 -10.88
N TYR A 283 17.04 11.37 -10.38
CA TYR A 283 15.90 10.59 -9.93
C TYR A 283 15.17 11.27 -8.75
N SER A 284 15.89 11.93 -7.85
CA SER A 284 15.28 12.71 -6.77
C SER A 284 14.43 13.87 -7.32
N ILE A 285 14.84 14.47 -8.43
CA ILE A 285 14.05 15.52 -9.12
C ILE A 285 12.79 14.90 -9.74
N PHE A 286 12.89 13.70 -10.32
CA PHE A 286 11.73 12.97 -10.81
C PHE A 286 10.70 12.68 -9.71
N GLY A 287 11.14 12.51 -8.45
CA GLY A 287 10.27 12.39 -7.28
C GLY A 287 9.29 13.57 -7.11
N PHE A 288 9.65 14.77 -7.56
CA PHE A 288 8.74 15.93 -7.53
C PHE A 288 7.49 15.77 -8.41
N ALA A 289 7.46 14.82 -9.36
CA ALA A 289 6.26 14.46 -10.11
C ALA A 289 5.12 13.99 -9.20
N ILE A 290 5.44 13.43 -8.03
CA ILE A 290 4.46 13.03 -7.00
C ILE A 290 3.66 14.24 -6.49
N ILE A 291 4.24 15.44 -6.49
CA ILE A 291 3.51 16.67 -6.10
C ILE A 291 2.36 16.94 -7.07
N ALA A 292 2.55 16.70 -8.37
CA ALA A 292 1.47 16.81 -9.35
C ALA A 292 0.39 15.75 -9.11
N GLU A 293 0.78 14.53 -8.75
CA GLU A 293 -0.16 13.47 -8.34
C GLU A 293 -0.98 13.90 -7.12
N MET A 294 -0.33 14.42 -6.08
CA MET A 294 -1.01 14.93 -4.87
C MET A 294 -1.96 16.07 -5.18
N ALA A 295 -1.58 17.02 -6.04
CA ALA A 295 -2.45 18.10 -6.48
C ALA A 295 -3.67 17.56 -7.25
N GLY A 296 -3.47 16.56 -8.12
CA GLY A 296 -4.54 15.86 -8.83
C GLY A 296 -5.53 15.18 -7.88
N LEU A 297 -5.03 14.49 -6.84
CA LEU A 297 -5.85 13.85 -5.82
C LEU A 297 -6.74 14.86 -5.07
N VAL A 298 -6.19 16.00 -4.67
CA VAL A 298 -6.93 17.07 -3.97
C VAL A 298 -7.98 17.70 -4.88
N CYS A 299 -7.68 17.86 -6.18
CA CYS A 299 -8.59 18.44 -7.17
C CYS A 299 -9.69 17.45 -7.61
N TYR A 300 -9.46 16.14 -7.52
CA TYR A 300 -10.35 15.10 -8.03
C TYR A 300 -11.81 15.23 -7.53
N PRO A 301 -12.10 15.42 -6.22
CA PRO A 301 -13.49 15.56 -5.75
C PRO A 301 -14.23 16.74 -6.36
N LYS A 302 -13.51 17.83 -6.71
CA LYS A 302 -14.10 19.00 -7.39
C LYS A 302 -14.33 18.76 -8.89
N ILE A 303 -13.44 17.98 -9.51
CA ILE A 303 -13.53 17.63 -10.93
C ILE A 303 -14.65 16.62 -11.16
N SER A 304 -14.77 15.61 -10.29
CA SER A 304 -15.80 14.56 -10.38
C SER A 304 -17.23 15.06 -10.23
N THR A 305 -17.43 16.25 -9.63
CA THR A 305 -18.75 16.90 -9.58
C THR A 305 -19.13 17.60 -10.88
N LYS A 306 -18.14 17.97 -11.72
CA LYS A 306 -18.38 18.74 -12.97
C LYS A 306 -18.29 17.88 -14.23
N ILE A 307 -17.50 16.81 -14.20
CA ILE A 307 -17.21 15.95 -15.35
C ILE A 307 -17.63 14.53 -15.01
N SER A 308 -18.30 13.83 -15.92
CA SER A 308 -18.68 12.44 -15.70
C SER A 308 -17.42 11.57 -15.48
N ARG A 309 -17.54 10.55 -14.62
CA ARG A 309 -16.42 9.63 -14.28
C ARG A 309 -15.81 9.01 -15.53
N GLU A 310 -16.61 8.64 -16.52
CA GLU A 310 -16.16 8.09 -17.80
C GLU A 310 -15.20 9.00 -18.54
N LYS A 311 -15.52 10.31 -18.59
CA LYS A 311 -14.66 11.32 -19.24
C LYS A 311 -13.37 11.52 -18.46
N VAL A 312 -13.42 11.51 -17.12
CA VAL A 312 -12.21 11.62 -16.29
C VAL A 312 -11.26 10.43 -16.57
N TYR A 313 -11.80 9.21 -16.66
CA TYR A 313 -10.99 8.04 -17.03
C TYR A 313 -10.42 8.17 -18.45
N ALA A 314 -11.23 8.60 -19.43
CA ALA A 314 -10.76 8.79 -20.80
C ALA A 314 -9.62 9.81 -20.88
N TYR A 315 -9.72 10.93 -20.20
CA TYR A 315 -8.66 11.94 -20.14
C TYR A 315 -7.41 11.42 -19.41
N ALA A 316 -7.58 10.71 -18.30
CA ALA A 316 -6.46 10.13 -17.57
C ALA A 316 -5.68 9.09 -18.38
N CYS A 317 -6.37 8.33 -19.25
CA CYS A 317 -5.72 7.38 -20.17
C CYS A 317 -5.08 8.06 -21.39
N ALA A 318 -5.64 9.18 -21.86
CA ALA A 318 -5.12 9.91 -23.04
C ALA A 318 -3.89 10.78 -22.71
N LEU A 319 -3.83 11.36 -21.50
CA LEU A 319 -2.74 12.25 -21.07
C LEU A 319 -1.33 11.63 -21.19
N PRO A 320 -1.08 10.35 -20.82
CA PRO A 320 0.22 9.74 -20.97
C PRO A 320 0.63 9.43 -22.42
N LEU A 321 -0.32 9.54 -23.39
CA LEU A 321 -0.08 9.30 -24.81
C LEU A 321 0.24 10.57 -25.60
N ALA A 322 0.09 11.74 -24.96
CA ALA A 322 0.38 13.05 -25.53
C ALA A 322 1.78 13.54 -25.08
#